data_d522301bbe17b74cc77fdc3c51f523fe
#
_entry.id   d522301bbe17b74cc77fdc3c51f523fe
#
_cell.length_a   1.000
_cell.length_b   1.000
_cell.length_c   1.000
_cell.angle_alpha   90.00
_cell.angle_beta   90.00
_cell.angle_gamma   90.00
#
_symmetry.space_group_name_H-M   'P 1'
#
loop_
_entity.id
_entity.type
_entity.pdbx_description
1 polymer ?
#
loop_
_entity_poly.entity_id
_entity_poly.type
_entity_poly.pdbx_seq_one_letter_code
_entity_poly.pdbx_strand_id
1 'polypeptide(L)'
;MRAALLIATLFPVGCLLLFAACSDRVAEPRRLDYELVASFPHDATASTQGLLLHDGLYYESTGGYGSSTLRQVDPESGKVLRLRDLAVRAFGEGLALRDDRLYQLEWKSGEGIIYDLETFDRVGEFRYEGEGWGLAWDGEHFILSDGTSVLRFLEPETFALVRSAEVRDHRGPVDLLNELEYIDGKIFCNRWHRDEILVIDSESGIVEAVLNLVALERPRPRDSEAVLNGIAHDPATGLLHVTGKCWPRVHVLRVSE
;
A
#
# COMPACT_ATOMS: atom_id res chain seq x y z
N MET A 1 -5.07 -8.23 -91.61
CA MET A 1 -5.21 -7.21 -90.54
C MET A 1 -5.37 -7.96 -89.22
N ARG A 2 -4.30 -8.01 -88.36
CA ARG A 2 -4.31 -8.64 -87.06
C ARG A 2 -4.24 -7.51 -86.00
N ALA A 3 -5.26 -7.41 -85.16
CA ALA A 3 -5.33 -6.49 -84.05
C ALA A 3 -4.57 -7.08 -82.86
N ALA A 4 -3.64 -6.34 -82.34
CA ALA A 4 -2.90 -6.70 -81.10
C ALA A 4 -3.66 -6.14 -79.91
N LEU A 5 -3.99 -6.99 -78.93
CA LEU A 5 -4.63 -6.66 -77.68
C LEU A 5 -3.53 -6.37 -76.64
N LEU A 6 -3.41 -5.11 -76.18
CA LEU A 6 -2.53 -4.78 -75.05
C LEU A 6 -3.27 -5.05 -73.72
N ILE A 7 -2.74 -5.98 -72.93
CA ILE A 7 -3.20 -6.21 -71.55
C ILE A 7 -2.35 -5.35 -70.65
N ALA A 8 -2.96 -4.35 -70.02
CA ALA A 8 -2.37 -3.52 -68.96
C ALA A 8 -2.50 -4.27 -67.59
N THR A 9 -1.41 -4.70 -67.03
CA THR A 9 -1.38 -5.25 -65.67
C THR A 9 -1.28 -4.11 -64.66
N LEU A 10 -2.35 -3.90 -63.88
CA LEU A 10 -2.34 -3.09 -62.69
C LEU A 10 -1.69 -3.84 -61.52
N PHE A 11 -0.57 -3.35 -61.02
CA PHE A 11 -0.01 -3.75 -59.73
C PHE A 11 -0.71 -3.00 -58.60
N PRO A 12 -1.25 -3.67 -57.57
CA PRO A 12 -1.73 -2.98 -56.40
C PRO A 12 -0.54 -2.48 -55.54
N VAL A 13 -0.45 -1.17 -55.35
CA VAL A 13 0.44 -0.57 -54.36
C VAL A 13 -0.08 -0.90 -52.99
N GLY A 14 0.48 -1.91 -52.35
CA GLY A 14 0.18 -2.20 -50.94
C GLY A 14 0.74 -1.11 -50.04
N CYS A 15 -0.15 -0.29 -49.46
CA CYS A 15 0.20 0.66 -48.46
C CYS A 15 0.50 -0.09 -47.13
N LEU A 16 1.79 -0.29 -46.82
CA LEU A 16 2.25 -0.86 -45.58
C LEU A 16 2.06 0.20 -44.47
N LEU A 17 0.93 0.15 -43.75
CA LEU A 17 0.74 0.92 -42.53
C LEU A 17 1.67 0.36 -41.45
N LEU A 18 2.83 0.98 -41.28
CA LEU A 18 3.67 0.79 -40.10
C LEU A 18 2.94 1.36 -38.89
N PHE A 19 2.27 0.50 -38.12
CA PHE A 19 1.87 0.83 -36.75
C PHE A 19 3.15 0.95 -35.94
N ALA A 20 3.62 2.18 -35.72
CA ALA A 20 4.59 2.46 -34.70
C ALA A 20 3.90 2.17 -33.36
N ALA A 21 4.19 1.02 -32.76
CA ALA A 21 3.88 0.77 -31.36
C ALA A 21 4.77 1.74 -30.56
N CYS A 22 4.23 2.88 -30.17
CA CYS A 22 4.78 3.64 -29.07
C CYS A 22 4.69 2.74 -27.84
N SER A 23 5.76 2.02 -27.53
CA SER A 23 5.93 1.50 -26.17
C SER A 23 6.19 2.72 -25.31
N ASP A 24 5.17 3.20 -24.60
CA ASP A 24 5.35 4.21 -23.58
C ASP A 24 6.33 3.64 -22.55
N ARG A 25 7.60 4.04 -22.68
CA ARG A 25 8.62 3.66 -21.72
C ARG A 25 8.29 4.36 -20.41
N VAL A 26 8.01 3.55 -19.38
CA VAL A 26 7.90 4.06 -18.02
C VAL A 26 9.22 4.70 -17.65
N ALA A 27 9.18 5.94 -17.16
CA ALA A 27 10.35 6.66 -16.71
C ALA A 27 10.95 6.01 -15.45
N GLU A 28 12.24 6.22 -15.22
CA GLU A 28 12.85 5.82 -13.94
C GLU A 28 12.21 6.64 -12.81
N PRO A 29 11.78 6.01 -11.70
CA PRO A 29 11.19 6.70 -10.56
C PRO A 29 12.13 7.77 -10.00
N ARG A 30 11.58 8.92 -9.64
CA ARG A 30 12.33 9.97 -8.94
C ARG A 30 12.76 9.46 -7.57
N ARG A 31 13.86 9.97 -7.05
CA ARG A 31 14.25 9.75 -5.67
C ARG A 31 13.75 10.91 -4.83
N LEU A 32 13.05 10.59 -3.75
CA LEU A 32 12.63 11.57 -2.77
C LEU A 32 13.67 11.63 -1.64
N ASP A 33 13.89 12.85 -1.16
CA ASP A 33 14.66 13.12 0.04
C ASP A 33 13.74 13.27 1.26
N TYR A 34 14.28 13.19 2.47
CA TYR A 34 13.52 13.44 3.69
C TYR A 34 14.38 14.09 4.77
N GLU A 35 13.71 14.86 5.61
CA GLU A 35 14.22 15.35 6.88
C GLU A 35 13.56 14.57 8.02
N LEU A 36 14.35 14.03 8.94
CA LEU A 36 13.83 13.44 10.17
C LEU A 36 13.44 14.56 11.14
N VAL A 37 12.13 14.79 11.28
CA VAL A 37 11.57 15.86 12.12
C VAL A 37 11.52 15.43 13.59
N ALA A 38 11.07 14.19 13.85
CA ALA A 38 10.92 13.65 15.20
C ALA A 38 10.99 12.12 15.19
N SER A 39 11.17 11.53 16.38
CA SER A 39 11.07 10.08 16.61
C SER A 39 10.40 9.83 17.95
N PHE A 40 9.30 9.12 17.93
CA PHE A 40 8.51 8.81 19.11
C PHE A 40 8.67 7.33 19.54
N PRO A 41 8.43 7.01 20.82
CA PRO A 41 8.44 5.63 21.28
C PRO A 41 7.41 4.77 20.55
N HIS A 42 7.75 3.52 20.29
CA HIS A 42 6.85 2.52 19.73
C HIS A 42 7.08 1.17 20.45
N ASP A 43 6.05 0.33 20.50
CA ASP A 43 6.14 -0.98 21.13
C ASP A 43 6.98 -1.95 20.30
N ALA A 44 8.20 -2.23 20.76
CA ALA A 44 9.12 -3.14 20.07
C ALA A 44 8.64 -4.61 20.00
N THR A 45 7.48 -4.93 20.55
CA THR A 45 6.83 -6.25 20.41
C THR A 45 5.70 -6.22 19.37
N ALA A 46 5.33 -5.04 18.87
CA ALA A 46 4.30 -4.88 17.86
C ALA A 46 4.81 -5.29 16.48
N SER A 47 4.27 -6.37 15.93
CA SER A 47 4.48 -6.72 14.52
C SER A 47 3.52 -5.91 13.65
N THR A 48 3.85 -4.64 13.41
CA THR A 48 3.00 -3.68 12.69
C THR A 48 2.67 -4.14 11.28
N GLN A 49 1.39 -4.20 10.97
CA GLN A 49 0.87 -4.62 9.67
C GLN A 49 0.02 -3.54 8.98
N GLY A 50 -0.52 -2.60 9.76
CA GLY A 50 -1.22 -1.43 9.27
C GLY A 50 -1.12 -0.31 10.29
N LEU A 51 -0.95 0.92 9.83
CA LEU A 51 -0.81 2.11 10.67
C LEU A 51 -1.64 3.26 10.08
N LEU A 52 -2.42 3.92 10.91
CA LEU A 52 -3.19 5.11 10.55
C LEU A 52 -2.94 6.22 11.58
N LEU A 53 -3.02 7.47 11.15
CA LEU A 53 -3.11 8.63 12.02
C LEU A 53 -4.47 9.32 11.82
N HIS A 54 -5.29 9.35 12.86
CA HIS A 54 -6.59 10.00 12.84
C HIS A 54 -6.84 10.73 14.15
N ASP A 55 -7.26 11.99 14.07
CA ASP A 55 -7.52 12.88 15.22
C ASP A 55 -6.37 12.91 16.23
N GLY A 56 -5.13 12.91 15.73
CA GLY A 56 -3.92 12.99 16.55
C GLY A 56 -3.57 11.70 17.31
N LEU A 57 -4.19 10.56 16.99
CA LEU A 57 -3.91 9.25 17.56
C LEU A 57 -3.53 8.24 16.46
N TYR A 58 -2.61 7.33 16.78
CA TYR A 58 -2.38 6.19 15.90
C TYR A 58 -3.43 5.10 16.14
N TYR A 59 -3.82 4.47 15.04
CA TYR A 59 -4.53 3.20 15.03
C TYR A 59 -3.63 2.19 14.36
N GLU A 60 -3.36 1.09 15.03
CA GLU A 60 -2.36 0.12 14.60
C GLU A 60 -2.96 -1.29 14.57
N SER A 61 -2.79 -1.97 13.45
CA SER A 61 -3.03 -3.40 13.30
C SER A 61 -1.71 -4.15 13.47
N THR A 62 -1.67 -5.14 14.35
CA THR A 62 -0.48 -5.99 14.54
C THR A 62 -0.76 -7.43 14.15
N GLY A 63 0.24 -8.09 13.55
CA GLY A 63 0.21 -9.49 13.18
C GLY A 63 0.77 -10.40 14.25
N GLY A 64 0.52 -11.71 14.09
CA GLY A 64 0.99 -12.77 14.96
C GLY A 64 -0.13 -13.70 15.41
N TYR A 65 -0.05 -14.99 15.07
CA TYR A 65 -1.05 -15.94 15.56
C TYR A 65 -1.06 -16.00 17.08
N GLY A 66 -2.24 -15.73 17.67
CA GLY A 66 -2.43 -15.68 19.13
C GLY A 66 -1.96 -14.40 19.81
N SER A 67 -1.46 -13.41 19.03
CA SER A 67 -0.99 -12.12 19.55
C SER A 67 -1.39 -10.91 18.68
N SER A 68 -2.15 -11.12 17.62
CA SER A 68 -2.65 -10.05 16.77
C SER A 68 -3.60 -9.13 17.51
N THR A 69 -3.46 -7.82 17.30
CA THR A 69 -4.28 -6.81 17.98
C THR A 69 -4.70 -5.69 17.05
N LEU A 70 -5.79 -5.01 17.40
CA LEU A 70 -6.09 -3.65 17.00
C LEU A 70 -5.80 -2.72 18.17
N ARG A 71 -5.08 -1.62 17.95
CA ARG A 71 -4.63 -0.70 19.00
C ARG A 71 -4.97 0.74 18.66
N GLN A 72 -5.25 1.53 19.69
CA GLN A 72 -5.20 3.00 19.66
C GLN A 72 -4.01 3.43 20.51
N VAL A 73 -3.12 4.24 19.96
CA VAL A 73 -1.84 4.59 20.59
C VAL A 73 -1.66 6.09 20.60
N ASP A 74 -1.21 6.62 21.73
CA ASP A 74 -0.78 8.01 21.86
C ASP A 74 0.57 8.20 21.15
N PRO A 75 0.67 9.08 20.14
CA PRO A 75 1.88 9.20 19.32
C PRO A 75 3.12 9.62 20.09
N GLU A 76 2.99 10.55 21.05
CA GLU A 76 4.16 11.13 21.72
C GLU A 76 4.78 10.17 22.74
N SER A 77 3.94 9.44 23.47
CA SER A 77 4.39 8.52 24.51
C SER A 77 4.54 7.06 24.04
N GLY A 78 3.94 6.69 22.91
CA GLY A 78 3.83 5.31 22.46
C GLY A 78 2.91 4.44 23.34
N LYS A 79 2.12 5.07 24.22
CA LYS A 79 1.24 4.37 25.16
C LYS A 79 0.01 3.85 24.43
N VAL A 80 -0.25 2.56 24.56
CA VAL A 80 -1.50 1.95 24.11
C VAL A 80 -2.64 2.43 25.00
N LEU A 81 -3.58 3.16 24.44
CA LEU A 81 -4.76 3.71 25.11
C LEU A 81 -5.92 2.73 25.10
N ARG A 82 -6.09 2.01 23.98
CA ARG A 82 -7.05 0.93 23.79
C ARG A 82 -6.41 -0.23 23.06
N LEU A 83 -6.88 -1.42 23.36
CA LEU A 83 -6.42 -2.64 22.72
C LEU A 83 -7.57 -3.62 22.57
N ARG A 84 -7.63 -4.27 21.43
CA ARG A 84 -8.50 -5.42 21.18
C ARG A 84 -7.69 -6.56 20.60
N ASP A 85 -7.74 -7.71 21.29
CA ASP A 85 -7.14 -8.94 20.78
C ASP A 85 -8.00 -9.51 19.65
N LEU A 86 -7.35 -10.02 18.61
CA LEU A 86 -7.99 -10.85 17.61
C LEU A 86 -8.15 -12.28 18.08
N ALA A 87 -8.97 -13.07 17.39
CA ALA A 87 -9.08 -14.48 17.64
C ALA A 87 -7.71 -15.18 17.50
N VAL A 88 -7.43 -16.19 18.35
CA VAL A 88 -6.12 -16.89 18.40
C VAL A 88 -5.65 -17.40 17.03
N ARG A 89 -6.59 -17.69 16.12
CA ARG A 89 -6.29 -18.19 14.76
C ARG A 89 -6.18 -17.08 13.73
N ALA A 90 -6.55 -15.85 14.09
CA ALA A 90 -6.45 -14.68 13.21
C ALA A 90 -5.02 -14.15 13.19
N PHE A 91 -4.61 -13.69 12.02
CA PHE A 91 -3.38 -12.94 11.86
C PHE A 91 -3.77 -11.58 11.27
N GLY A 92 -3.73 -10.52 12.10
CA GLY A 92 -4.08 -9.16 11.68
C GLY A 92 -3.10 -8.62 10.65
N GLU A 93 -3.62 -7.96 9.64
CA GLU A 93 -2.88 -7.36 8.53
C GLU A 93 -3.31 -5.90 8.33
N GLY A 94 -3.36 -5.41 7.10
CA GLY A 94 -3.65 -4.03 6.74
C GLY A 94 -4.88 -3.46 7.44
N LEU A 95 -4.86 -2.14 7.63
CA LEU A 95 -5.88 -1.38 8.35
C LEU A 95 -6.28 -0.14 7.54
N ALA A 96 -7.57 0.09 7.38
CA ALA A 96 -8.08 1.31 6.77
C ALA A 96 -9.19 1.94 7.63
N LEU A 97 -9.33 3.25 7.54
CA LEU A 97 -10.43 4.02 8.13
C LEU A 97 -11.36 4.51 7.02
N ARG A 98 -12.66 4.24 7.17
CA ARG A 98 -13.71 4.84 6.35
C ARG A 98 -14.83 5.28 7.27
N ASP A 99 -15.16 6.56 7.21
CA ASP A 99 -16.13 7.17 8.13
C ASP A 99 -15.74 6.91 9.60
N ASP A 100 -16.66 6.39 10.39
CA ASP A 100 -16.44 6.04 11.80
C ASP A 100 -16.10 4.55 12.01
N ARG A 101 -15.46 3.89 11.02
CA ARG A 101 -15.19 2.45 11.07
C ARG A 101 -13.79 2.10 10.64
N LEU A 102 -13.16 1.23 11.43
CA LEU A 102 -11.88 0.62 11.12
C LEU A 102 -12.10 -0.74 10.44
N TYR A 103 -11.38 -0.97 9.36
CA TYR A 103 -11.41 -2.20 8.56
C TYR A 103 -10.05 -2.87 8.66
N GLN A 104 -9.99 -4.03 9.31
CA GLN A 104 -8.77 -4.79 9.52
C GLN A 104 -8.79 -6.09 8.73
N LEU A 105 -7.77 -6.35 7.93
CA LEU A 105 -7.61 -7.60 7.20
C LEU A 105 -7.10 -8.73 8.11
N GLU A 106 -7.43 -9.97 7.75
CA GLU A 106 -6.77 -11.18 8.25
C GLU A 106 -5.99 -11.84 7.11
N TRP A 107 -4.72 -12.14 7.29
CA TRP A 107 -3.77 -12.54 6.28
C TRP A 107 -4.28 -13.52 5.20
N LYS A 108 -4.65 -14.75 5.59
CA LYS A 108 -4.95 -15.86 4.67
C LYS A 108 -6.38 -16.32 4.68
N SER A 109 -7.20 -15.75 5.53
CA SER A 109 -8.59 -16.20 5.67
C SER A 109 -9.50 -15.73 4.54
N GLY A 110 -9.11 -14.65 3.83
CA GLY A 110 -9.99 -13.94 2.93
C GLY A 110 -11.12 -13.20 3.67
N GLU A 111 -10.93 -12.99 4.97
CA GLU A 111 -11.88 -12.32 5.85
C GLU A 111 -11.26 -11.08 6.47
N GLY A 112 -12.08 -10.11 6.80
CA GLY A 112 -11.69 -8.93 7.55
C GLY A 112 -12.76 -8.57 8.56
N ILE A 113 -12.36 -7.76 9.53
CA ILE A 113 -13.21 -7.37 10.65
C ILE A 113 -13.47 -5.87 10.57
N ILE A 114 -14.70 -5.46 10.82
CA ILE A 114 -15.12 -4.07 10.91
C ILE A 114 -15.34 -3.73 12.38
N TYR A 115 -14.70 -2.66 12.81
CA TYR A 115 -14.86 -2.13 14.17
C TYR A 115 -15.43 -0.71 14.14
N ASP A 116 -16.20 -0.40 15.15
CA ASP A 116 -16.56 0.97 15.48
C ASP A 116 -15.32 1.71 15.98
N LEU A 117 -15.07 2.91 15.46
CA LEU A 117 -13.86 3.69 15.75
C LEU A 117 -13.81 4.15 17.21
N GLU A 118 -14.96 4.54 17.77
CA GLU A 118 -15.03 5.08 19.12
C GLU A 118 -14.95 3.98 20.19
N THR A 119 -15.65 2.86 20.00
CA THR A 119 -15.77 1.80 21.02
C THR A 119 -14.79 0.65 20.83
N PHE A 120 -14.25 0.45 19.63
CA PHE A 120 -13.51 -0.75 19.19
C PHE A 120 -14.37 -2.01 19.21
N ASP A 121 -15.69 -1.87 19.28
CA ASP A 121 -16.57 -3.03 19.16
C ASP A 121 -16.57 -3.56 17.73
N ARG A 122 -16.53 -4.89 17.60
CA ARG A 122 -16.73 -5.55 16.32
C ARG A 122 -18.18 -5.33 15.88
N VAL A 123 -18.38 -4.62 14.79
CA VAL A 123 -19.69 -4.29 14.24
C VAL A 123 -20.01 -5.01 12.95
N GLY A 124 -19.02 -5.69 12.34
CA GLY A 124 -19.22 -6.44 11.11
C GLY A 124 -18.01 -7.25 10.70
N GLU A 125 -18.18 -7.90 9.57
CA GLU A 125 -17.15 -8.68 8.87
C GLU A 125 -17.29 -8.40 7.38
N PHE A 126 -16.20 -8.57 6.64
CA PHE A 126 -16.21 -8.52 5.19
C PHE A 126 -15.35 -9.64 4.61
N ARG A 127 -15.48 -9.88 3.32
CA ARG A 127 -14.73 -10.94 2.62
C ARG A 127 -14.07 -10.39 1.38
N TYR A 128 -12.89 -10.90 1.10
CA TYR A 128 -12.13 -10.60 -0.11
C TYR A 128 -11.47 -11.88 -0.64
N GLU A 129 -11.01 -11.87 -1.88
CA GLU A 129 -10.37 -13.04 -2.49
C GLU A 129 -8.86 -13.07 -2.19
N GLY A 130 -8.31 -14.25 -1.91
CA GLY A 130 -6.88 -14.48 -1.75
C GLY A 130 -6.31 -14.01 -0.42
N GLU A 131 -5.04 -13.63 -0.42
CA GLU A 131 -4.37 -13.03 0.74
C GLU A 131 -4.65 -11.52 0.80
N GLY A 132 -4.55 -10.95 2.01
CA GLY A 132 -4.60 -9.50 2.22
C GLY A 132 -3.41 -9.07 3.07
N TRP A 133 -2.62 -8.11 2.59
CA TRP A 133 -1.45 -7.59 3.28
C TRP A 133 -1.67 -6.13 3.70
N GLY A 134 -1.75 -5.20 2.78
CA GLY A 134 -2.05 -3.80 3.05
C GLY A 134 -3.48 -3.43 2.66
N LEU A 135 -4.03 -2.42 3.30
CA LEU A 135 -5.35 -1.87 3.02
C LEU A 135 -5.32 -0.35 3.18
N ALA A 136 -5.81 0.37 2.18
CA ALA A 136 -6.00 1.81 2.23
C ALA A 136 -7.40 2.21 1.72
N TRP A 137 -7.84 3.43 1.99
CA TRP A 137 -9.09 4.01 1.52
C TRP A 137 -8.81 5.25 0.67
N ASP A 138 -9.26 5.28 -0.60
CA ASP A 138 -9.01 6.39 -1.53
C ASP A 138 -10.12 7.44 -1.59
N GLY A 139 -11.18 7.26 -0.79
CA GLY A 139 -12.39 8.08 -0.81
C GLY A 139 -13.54 7.45 -1.59
N GLU A 140 -13.27 6.43 -2.41
CA GLU A 140 -14.26 5.73 -3.24
C GLU A 140 -14.14 4.21 -3.11
N HIS A 141 -12.91 3.69 -3.04
CA HIS A 141 -12.61 2.25 -3.00
C HIS A 141 -11.64 1.89 -1.88
N PHE A 142 -11.73 0.67 -1.39
CA PHE A 142 -10.62 0.08 -0.65
C PHE A 142 -9.54 -0.40 -1.63
N ILE A 143 -8.28 -0.06 -1.34
CA ILE A 143 -7.11 -0.51 -2.10
C ILE A 143 -6.44 -1.60 -1.29
N LEU A 144 -6.26 -2.77 -1.89
CA LEU A 144 -5.70 -3.95 -1.22
C LEU A 144 -4.45 -4.45 -1.95
N SER A 145 -3.39 -4.72 -1.19
CA SER A 145 -2.19 -5.43 -1.63
C SER A 145 -2.18 -6.87 -1.11
N ASP A 146 -1.42 -7.75 -1.76
CA ASP A 146 -1.27 -9.17 -1.40
C ASP A 146 0.14 -9.71 -1.63
N GLY A 147 1.13 -8.82 -1.71
CA GLY A 147 2.51 -9.17 -1.99
C GLY A 147 2.83 -9.37 -3.47
N THR A 148 1.84 -9.46 -4.35
CA THR A 148 2.05 -9.46 -5.81
C THR A 148 2.30 -8.05 -6.33
N SER A 149 2.50 -7.90 -7.63
CA SER A 149 2.59 -6.59 -8.30
C SER A 149 1.23 -5.95 -8.59
N VAL A 150 0.13 -6.50 -8.10
CA VAL A 150 -1.22 -6.05 -8.43
C VAL A 150 -1.89 -5.44 -7.21
N LEU A 151 -2.32 -4.19 -7.33
CA LEU A 151 -3.24 -3.56 -6.38
C LEU A 151 -4.67 -3.78 -6.85
N ARG A 152 -5.55 -4.16 -5.92
CA ARG A 152 -6.97 -4.40 -6.15
C ARG A 152 -7.80 -3.28 -5.55
N PHE A 153 -8.71 -2.72 -6.32
CA PHE A 153 -9.65 -1.69 -5.88
C PHE A 153 -11.01 -2.34 -5.69
N LEU A 154 -11.50 -2.28 -4.46
CA LEU A 154 -12.69 -3.01 -4.02
C LEU A 154 -13.84 -2.04 -3.74
N GLU A 155 -15.03 -2.43 -4.14
CA GLU A 155 -16.27 -1.72 -3.84
C GLU A 155 -16.52 -1.75 -2.31
N PRO A 156 -16.85 -0.60 -1.68
CA PRO A 156 -16.77 -0.47 -0.22
C PRO A 156 -17.84 -1.23 0.57
N GLU A 157 -18.97 -1.59 -0.04
CA GLU A 157 -20.06 -2.30 0.67
C GLU A 157 -19.97 -3.81 0.48
N THR A 158 -19.56 -4.26 -0.71
CA THR A 158 -19.55 -5.68 -1.07
C THR A 158 -18.14 -6.28 -1.10
N PHE A 159 -17.11 -5.45 -1.13
CA PHE A 159 -15.70 -5.82 -1.36
C PHE A 159 -15.46 -6.56 -2.68
N ALA A 160 -16.40 -6.42 -3.63
CA ALA A 160 -16.23 -6.92 -4.98
C ALA A 160 -15.13 -6.15 -5.71
N LEU A 161 -14.34 -6.86 -6.52
CA LEU A 161 -13.31 -6.24 -7.33
C LEU A 161 -13.93 -5.29 -8.37
N VAL A 162 -13.57 -4.01 -8.32
CA VAL A 162 -13.97 -2.98 -9.30
C VAL A 162 -12.94 -2.90 -10.42
N ARG A 163 -11.66 -2.76 -10.04
CA ARG A 163 -10.52 -2.73 -10.96
C ARG A 163 -9.26 -3.23 -10.30
N SER A 164 -8.25 -3.47 -11.10
CA SER A 164 -6.89 -3.73 -10.62
C SER A 164 -5.89 -2.89 -11.38
N ALA A 165 -4.75 -2.59 -10.74
CA ALA A 165 -3.63 -1.90 -11.35
C ALA A 165 -2.36 -2.73 -11.14
N GLU A 166 -1.64 -3.04 -12.23
CA GLU A 166 -0.32 -3.63 -12.13
C GLU A 166 0.70 -2.55 -11.79
N VAL A 167 1.34 -2.67 -10.63
CA VAL A 167 2.39 -1.76 -10.20
C VAL A 167 3.67 -2.07 -10.96
N ARG A 168 4.25 -1.06 -11.61
CA ARG A 168 5.45 -1.22 -12.42
C ARG A 168 6.33 0.03 -12.42
N ASP A 169 7.61 -0.18 -12.57
CA ASP A 169 8.61 0.86 -12.83
C ASP A 169 9.20 0.69 -14.25
N HIS A 170 10.29 1.40 -14.55
CA HIS A 170 11.02 1.32 -15.81
C HIS A 170 11.66 -0.06 -16.08
N ARG A 171 11.72 -0.95 -15.09
CA ARG A 171 12.29 -2.31 -15.18
C ARG A 171 11.22 -3.39 -15.37
N GLY A 172 9.96 -3.05 -15.10
CA GLY A 172 8.83 -3.97 -15.20
C GLY A 172 7.97 -4.01 -13.94
N PRO A 173 7.19 -5.07 -13.74
CA PRO A 173 6.34 -5.25 -12.56
C PRO A 173 7.12 -5.22 -11.25
N VAL A 174 6.55 -4.59 -10.23
CA VAL A 174 7.12 -4.46 -8.89
C VAL A 174 6.27 -5.22 -7.89
N ASP A 175 6.82 -6.26 -7.32
CA ASP A 175 6.18 -7.14 -6.34
C ASP A 175 6.54 -6.79 -4.89
N LEU A 176 6.06 -7.63 -3.95
CA LEU A 176 6.22 -7.51 -2.51
C LEU A 176 5.55 -6.26 -1.94
N LEU A 177 4.46 -5.82 -2.60
CA LEU A 177 3.64 -4.70 -2.13
C LEU A 177 2.98 -5.10 -0.81
N ASN A 178 3.15 -4.25 0.22
CA ASN A 178 2.70 -4.55 1.56
C ASN A 178 1.80 -3.41 2.09
N GLU A 179 2.13 -2.84 3.21
CA GLU A 179 1.33 -1.81 3.86
C GLU A 179 1.18 -0.56 2.97
N LEU A 180 0.00 0.05 3.02
CA LEU A 180 -0.46 1.07 2.09
C LEU A 180 -1.01 2.29 2.81
N GLU A 181 -0.67 3.49 2.31
CA GLU A 181 -1.30 4.75 2.66
C GLU A 181 -1.68 5.53 1.39
N TYR A 182 -2.91 6.06 1.33
CA TYR A 182 -3.37 6.85 0.18
C TYR A 182 -3.28 8.34 0.49
N ILE A 183 -2.56 9.09 -0.34
CA ILE A 183 -2.33 10.52 -0.17
C ILE A 183 -2.48 11.22 -1.53
N ASP A 184 -3.49 12.05 -1.69
CA ASP A 184 -3.67 12.96 -2.85
C ASP A 184 -3.49 12.29 -4.23
N GLY A 185 -4.15 11.17 -4.45
CA GLY A 185 -4.09 10.44 -5.72
C GLY A 185 -2.89 9.50 -5.86
N LYS A 186 -2.05 9.39 -4.82
CA LYS A 186 -0.90 8.51 -4.79
C LYS A 186 -1.02 7.46 -3.70
N ILE A 187 -0.50 6.28 -3.97
CA ILE A 187 -0.40 5.20 -3.01
C ILE A 187 1.05 5.13 -2.55
N PHE A 188 1.26 5.40 -1.26
CA PHE A 188 2.52 5.16 -0.59
C PHE A 188 2.52 3.70 -0.12
N CYS A 189 3.51 2.92 -0.55
CA CYS A 189 3.50 1.49 -0.34
C CYS A 189 4.83 1.02 0.24
N ASN A 190 4.79 0.33 1.38
CA ASN A 190 5.94 -0.44 1.84
C ASN A 190 6.19 -1.61 0.90
N ARG A 191 7.46 -1.84 0.59
CA ARG A 191 7.88 -3.03 -0.15
C ARG A 191 8.55 -4.01 0.81
N TRP A 192 7.95 -5.17 1.02
CA TRP A 192 8.42 -6.13 2.02
C TRP A 192 9.89 -6.51 1.82
N HIS A 193 10.66 -6.59 2.91
CA HIS A 193 12.11 -6.76 2.93
C HIS A 193 12.93 -5.67 2.20
N ARG A 194 12.32 -4.52 1.92
CA ARG A 194 13.01 -3.36 1.37
C ARG A 194 12.90 -2.18 2.34
N ASP A 195 13.96 -1.38 2.40
CA ASP A 195 13.99 -0.15 3.20
C ASP A 195 13.57 1.03 2.33
N GLU A 196 12.45 0.86 1.62
CA GLU A 196 11.92 1.86 0.69
C GLU A 196 10.41 1.93 0.76
N ILE A 197 9.88 3.13 0.51
CA ILE A 197 8.47 3.37 0.26
C ILE A 197 8.35 3.77 -1.21
N LEU A 198 7.48 3.09 -1.93
CA LEU A 198 7.12 3.42 -3.29
C LEU A 198 6.01 4.47 -3.29
N VAL A 199 6.10 5.45 -4.19
CA VAL A 199 5.01 6.39 -4.49
C VAL A 199 4.44 6.01 -5.84
N ILE A 200 3.24 5.48 -5.83
CA ILE A 200 2.57 4.86 -6.97
C ILE A 200 1.40 5.76 -7.40
N ASP A 201 1.31 6.08 -8.67
CA ASP A 201 0.11 6.72 -9.21
C ASP A 201 -1.06 5.76 -9.16
N SER A 202 -2.14 6.14 -8.47
CA SER A 202 -3.26 5.24 -8.19
C SER A 202 -4.03 4.81 -9.44
N GLU A 203 -4.02 5.62 -10.51
CA GLU A 203 -4.75 5.31 -11.73
C GLU A 203 -3.97 4.37 -12.65
N SER A 204 -2.69 4.66 -12.87
CA SER A 204 -1.86 3.94 -13.84
C SER A 204 -1.08 2.78 -13.24
N GLY A 205 -0.89 2.73 -11.93
CA GLY A 205 0.00 1.77 -11.25
C GLY A 205 1.50 2.07 -11.48
N ILE A 206 1.85 3.22 -12.06
CA ILE A 206 3.25 3.57 -12.30
C ILE A 206 3.91 4.03 -11.00
N VAL A 207 5.08 3.46 -10.68
CA VAL A 207 5.93 3.97 -9.61
C VAL A 207 6.57 5.27 -10.08
N GLU A 208 6.14 6.40 -9.53
CA GLU A 208 6.66 7.73 -9.91
C GLU A 208 7.87 8.14 -9.10
N ALA A 209 7.92 7.71 -7.84
CA ALA A 209 9.02 8.05 -6.95
C ALA A 209 9.29 6.95 -5.93
N VAL A 210 10.48 7.00 -5.33
CA VAL A 210 10.93 6.10 -4.27
C VAL A 210 11.57 6.91 -3.15
N LEU A 211 11.10 6.69 -1.93
CA LEU A 211 11.69 7.22 -0.71
C LEU A 211 12.56 6.13 -0.06
N ASN A 212 13.88 6.32 -0.06
CA ASN A 212 14.82 5.36 0.50
C ASN A 212 15.07 5.67 1.98
N LEU A 213 14.74 4.71 2.85
CA LEU A 213 14.81 4.85 4.31
C LEU A 213 15.91 3.99 4.95
N VAL A 214 16.89 3.52 4.17
CA VAL A 214 17.99 2.67 4.67
C VAL A 214 18.79 3.33 5.81
N ALA A 215 18.81 4.66 5.88
CA ALA A 215 19.52 5.43 6.90
C ALA A 215 18.73 5.61 8.21
N LEU A 216 17.45 5.27 8.26
CA LEU A 216 16.68 5.32 9.50
C LEU A 216 17.20 4.30 10.51
N GLU A 217 17.23 4.72 11.78
CA GLU A 217 17.57 3.84 12.87
C GLU A 217 16.54 2.72 13.03
N ARG A 218 17.02 1.50 13.13
CA ARG A 218 16.21 0.30 13.28
C ARG A 218 16.79 -0.67 14.30
N PRO A 219 16.00 -1.66 14.77
CA PRO A 219 16.43 -2.63 15.78
C PRO A 219 17.71 -3.36 15.42
N ARG A 220 18.53 -3.66 16.45
CA ARG A 220 19.73 -4.49 16.33
C ARG A 220 19.77 -5.50 17.49
N PRO A 221 20.07 -6.78 17.27
CA PRO A 221 20.33 -7.43 15.99
C PRO A 221 19.06 -7.44 15.14
N ARG A 222 19.21 -7.45 13.83
CA ARG A 222 18.05 -7.53 12.92
C ARG A 222 17.43 -8.92 13.06
N ASP A 223 16.21 -8.97 13.59
CA ASP A 223 15.31 -10.04 13.26
C ASP A 223 14.99 -9.91 11.77
N SER A 224 15.00 -11.01 11.03
CA SER A 224 14.69 -11.02 9.60
C SER A 224 13.28 -10.45 9.31
N GLU A 225 12.40 -10.50 10.29
CA GLU A 225 11.03 -9.99 10.19
C GLU A 225 10.86 -8.54 10.73
N ALA A 226 11.90 -7.97 11.36
CA ALA A 226 11.86 -6.57 11.82
C ALA A 226 12.10 -5.59 10.66
N VAL A 227 11.22 -5.65 9.66
CA VAL A 227 11.29 -4.86 8.43
C VAL A 227 10.50 -3.57 8.54
N LEU A 228 10.82 -2.59 7.68
CA LEU A 228 10.02 -1.38 7.49
C LEU A 228 8.60 -1.78 7.10
N ASN A 229 7.60 -1.36 7.87
CA ASN A 229 6.18 -1.59 7.61
C ASN A 229 5.31 -0.71 8.50
N GLY A 230 4.44 0.08 7.91
CA GLY A 230 3.59 1.05 8.59
C GLY A 230 3.88 2.47 8.13
N ILE A 231 2.90 3.07 7.47
CA ILE A 231 2.92 4.44 6.93
C ILE A 231 1.63 5.11 7.40
N ALA A 232 1.74 6.30 7.97
CA ALA A 232 0.58 7.12 8.26
C ALA A 232 0.86 8.57 7.84
N HIS A 233 -0.11 9.23 7.26
CA HIS A 233 -0.01 10.62 6.84
C HIS A 233 -0.74 11.53 7.82
N ASP A 234 -0.11 12.63 8.20
CA ASP A 234 -0.76 13.72 8.93
C ASP A 234 -1.22 14.81 7.95
N PRO A 235 -2.50 14.88 7.62
CA PRO A 235 -3.00 15.87 6.65
C PRO A 235 -2.90 17.32 7.17
N ALA A 236 -2.78 17.54 8.47
CA ALA A 236 -2.65 18.88 9.04
C ALA A 236 -1.24 19.45 8.87
N THR A 237 -0.22 18.61 8.88
CA THR A 237 1.19 19.03 8.79
C THR A 237 1.87 18.62 7.48
N GLY A 238 1.28 17.67 6.74
CA GLY A 238 1.87 17.05 5.56
C GLY A 238 3.03 16.10 5.89
N LEU A 239 3.21 15.74 7.16
CA LEU A 239 4.29 14.85 7.60
C LEU A 239 3.91 13.38 7.41
N LEU A 240 4.91 12.58 7.11
CA LEU A 240 4.79 11.14 6.99
C LEU A 240 5.35 10.48 8.26
N HIS A 241 4.56 9.62 8.88
CA HIS A 241 4.94 8.85 10.05
C HIS A 241 5.22 7.42 9.60
N VAL A 242 6.41 6.91 9.91
CA VAL A 242 6.83 5.58 9.46
C VAL A 242 7.39 4.76 10.59
N THR A 243 7.11 3.46 10.58
CA THR A 243 7.66 2.51 11.55
C THR A 243 7.99 1.18 10.87
N GLY A 244 8.21 0.14 11.65
CA GLY A 244 8.43 -1.21 11.16
C GLY A 244 7.99 -2.25 12.16
N LYS A 245 7.88 -3.49 11.70
CA LYS A 245 7.58 -4.65 12.55
C LYS A 245 8.62 -4.74 13.66
N CYS A 246 8.16 -4.72 14.91
CA CYS A 246 9.02 -4.75 16.10
C CYS A 246 10.04 -3.59 16.19
N TRP A 247 9.78 -2.47 15.54
CA TRP A 247 10.62 -1.30 15.70
C TRP A 247 10.29 -0.56 17.00
N PRO A 248 11.30 -0.01 17.70
CA PRO A 248 11.09 0.70 18.96
C PRO A 248 10.67 2.17 18.75
N ARG A 249 10.54 2.62 17.50
CA ARG A 249 10.25 4.01 17.16
C ARG A 249 9.31 4.14 15.99
N VAL A 250 8.43 5.16 16.04
CA VAL A 250 7.82 5.78 14.88
C VAL A 250 8.65 7.01 14.54
N HIS A 251 9.07 7.13 13.29
CA HIS A 251 9.82 8.27 12.76
C HIS A 251 8.90 9.21 12.00
N VAL A 252 9.01 10.49 12.25
CA VAL A 252 8.23 11.55 11.59
C VAL A 252 9.11 12.25 10.58
N LEU A 253 8.70 12.21 9.32
CA LEU A 253 9.49 12.65 8.18
C LEU A 253 8.80 13.81 7.45
N ARG A 254 9.60 14.80 7.07
CA ARG A 254 9.22 15.76 6.02
C ARG A 254 9.81 15.28 4.72
N VAL A 255 8.96 14.86 3.80
CA VAL A 255 9.37 14.38 2.48
C VAL A 255 9.47 15.55 1.51
N SER A 256 10.48 15.54 0.65
CA SER A 256 10.73 16.57 -0.37
C SER A 256 11.22 15.94 -1.68
N GLU A 257 11.12 16.73 -2.77
CA GLU A 257 11.68 16.37 -4.08
C GLU A 257 13.16 16.69 -4.18
#